data_0c84f7a1fb38435c6e5fb6ca87d66b1d
#
_entry.id   0c84f7a1fb38435c6e5fb6ca87d66b1d
#
_cell.length_a   1.000
_cell.length_b   1.000
_cell.length_c   1.000
_cell.angle_alpha   90.00
_cell.angle_beta   90.00
_cell.angle_gamma   90.00
#
_symmetry.space_group_name_H-M   'P 1'
#
loop_
_entity.id
_entity.type
_entity.pdbx_description
1 polymer ?
#
loop_
_entity_poly.entity_id
_entity_poly.type
_entity_poly.pdbx_seq_one_letter_code
_entity_poly.pdbx_strand_id
1 'polypeptide(L)'
;QLQQTPINKSFQNIIFKTILKKIKKYDLILLSDFNYGVLAQDLVDKIINLSKRNKVIICADSQSSSQIGNISRFHDVNLLTPTEREARLSIQNNEDGLIVLVEKLRKKSKAKKILLKLGQEGILIHTGNLKKNNKILTDRIGPMNLHPKDISGAGDCLLVASSLSEVSEANIWETAF
;
A
#
# COMPACT_ATOMS: atom_id res chain seq x y z
N GLN A 1 6.01 21.29 -15.40
CA GLN A 1 5.82 19.86 -15.13
C GLN A 1 7.01 19.40 -14.30
N LEU A 2 6.76 18.96 -13.07
CA LEU A 2 7.77 18.29 -12.25
C LEU A 2 8.12 16.97 -12.94
N GLN A 3 9.37 16.82 -13.38
CA GLN A 3 9.82 15.56 -13.97
C GLN A 3 9.93 14.49 -12.90
N GLN A 4 9.36 13.32 -13.16
CA GLN A 4 9.48 12.12 -12.32
C GLN A 4 10.87 11.46 -12.49
N THR A 5 11.93 12.22 -12.30
CA THR A 5 13.27 11.63 -12.39
C THR A 5 13.63 10.97 -11.07
N PRO A 6 13.98 9.70 -11.05
CA PRO A 6 14.47 9.05 -9.84
C PRO A 6 15.66 9.80 -9.26
N ILE A 7 15.72 9.93 -7.94
CA ILE A 7 16.92 10.43 -7.26
C ILE A 7 18.14 9.61 -7.67
N ASN A 8 19.29 10.25 -7.69
CA ASN A 8 20.52 9.58 -8.14
C ASN A 8 20.91 8.40 -7.23
N LYS A 9 21.74 7.51 -7.76
CA LYS A 9 22.14 6.27 -7.05
C LYS A 9 22.88 6.53 -5.74
N SER A 10 23.58 7.66 -5.60
CA SER A 10 24.29 8.01 -4.35
C SER A 10 23.29 8.26 -3.23
N PHE A 11 22.23 9.05 -3.47
CA PHE A 11 21.19 9.30 -2.48
C PHE A 11 20.37 8.02 -2.18
N GLN A 12 20.05 7.21 -3.18
CA GLN A 12 19.40 5.91 -2.95
C GLN A 12 20.24 5.04 -2.00
N ASN A 13 21.56 5.01 -2.18
CA ASN A 13 22.47 4.24 -1.32
C ASN A 13 22.55 4.81 0.10
N ILE A 14 22.50 6.13 0.28
CA ILE A 14 22.45 6.76 1.60
C ILE A 14 21.20 6.35 2.35
N ILE A 15 20.02 6.47 1.70
CA ILE A 15 18.73 6.06 2.28
C ILE A 15 18.78 4.58 2.66
N PHE A 16 19.18 3.72 1.74
CA PHE A 16 19.24 2.28 1.99
C PHE A 16 20.18 1.92 3.14
N LYS A 17 21.40 2.48 3.19
CA LYS A 17 22.34 2.26 4.28
C LYS A 17 21.78 2.73 5.63
N THR A 18 21.04 3.83 5.65
CA THR A 18 20.40 4.35 6.85
C THR A 18 19.34 3.37 7.38
N ILE A 19 18.48 2.85 6.49
CA ILE A 19 17.48 1.85 6.85
C ILE A 19 18.17 0.56 7.31
N LEU A 20 19.17 0.08 6.59
CA LEU A 20 19.91 -1.14 6.93
C LEU A 20 20.52 -1.10 8.34
N LYS A 21 21.08 0.04 8.74
CA LYS A 21 21.64 0.22 10.09
C LYS A 21 20.60 0.16 11.20
N LYS A 22 19.37 0.54 10.89
CA LYS A 22 18.31 0.74 11.89
C LYS A 22 17.20 -0.32 11.85
N ILE A 23 17.12 -1.14 10.79
CA ILE A 23 15.99 -2.04 10.52
C ILE A 23 15.59 -2.90 11.72
N LYS A 24 16.57 -3.40 12.49
CA LYS A 24 16.33 -4.27 13.65
C LYS A 24 15.70 -3.55 14.86
N LYS A 25 15.55 -2.22 14.78
CA LYS A 25 14.96 -1.40 15.86
C LYS A 25 13.50 -1.04 15.58
N TYR A 26 12.96 -1.48 14.43
CA TYR A 26 11.63 -1.12 13.99
C TYR A 26 10.86 -2.35 13.57
N ASP A 27 9.56 -2.34 13.84
CA ASP A 27 8.63 -3.41 13.51
C ASP A 27 7.91 -3.14 12.19
N LEU A 28 7.96 -1.88 11.71
CA LEU A 28 7.20 -1.39 10.56
C LEU A 28 8.02 -0.49 9.66
N ILE A 29 7.83 -0.65 8.36
CA ILE A 29 8.25 0.30 7.32
C ILE A 29 7.01 0.74 6.55
N LEU A 30 6.79 2.06 6.47
CA LEU A 30 5.76 2.66 5.62
C LEU A 30 6.42 3.27 4.38
N LEU A 31 5.91 2.92 3.21
CA LEU A 31 6.28 3.51 1.93
C LEU A 31 5.11 4.38 1.45
N SER A 32 5.14 5.67 1.75
CA SER A 32 4.21 6.66 1.22
C SER A 32 4.83 7.35 0.01
N ASP A 33 4.33 7.06 -1.18
CA ASP A 33 4.91 7.51 -2.44
C ASP A 33 4.05 8.56 -3.13
N PHE A 34 4.58 9.77 -3.22
CA PHE A 34 3.97 10.88 -3.96
C PHE A 34 4.41 10.94 -5.42
N ASN A 35 5.15 9.94 -5.89
CA ASN A 35 5.67 9.82 -7.26
C ASN A 35 6.59 10.96 -7.73
N TYR A 36 7.32 11.59 -6.81
CA TYR A 36 8.35 12.59 -7.12
C TYR A 36 9.76 12.00 -7.27
N GLY A 37 9.89 10.68 -7.42
CA GLY A 37 11.14 10.00 -7.76
C GLY A 37 12.03 9.61 -6.56
N VAL A 38 11.64 9.90 -5.32
CA VAL A 38 12.41 9.49 -4.12
C VAL A 38 12.46 7.97 -3.98
N LEU A 39 11.31 7.32 -4.11
CA LEU A 39 11.19 5.86 -4.05
C LEU A 39 11.45 5.23 -5.43
N ALA A 40 12.70 5.32 -5.92
CA ALA A 40 13.10 4.64 -7.13
C ALA A 40 12.93 3.12 -7.01
N GLN A 41 12.59 2.41 -8.11
CA GLN A 41 12.25 0.98 -8.05
C GLN A 41 13.35 0.12 -7.42
N ASP A 42 14.61 0.33 -7.81
CA ASP A 42 15.74 -0.41 -7.22
C ASP A 42 15.84 -0.22 -5.69
N LEU A 43 15.53 0.99 -5.20
CA LEU A 43 15.53 1.28 -3.77
C LEU A 43 14.38 0.56 -3.07
N VAL A 44 13.17 0.62 -3.66
CA VAL A 44 11.97 -0.06 -3.14
C VAL A 44 12.22 -1.56 -3.04
N ASP A 45 12.74 -2.18 -4.08
CA ASP A 45 13.01 -3.63 -4.11
C ASP A 45 14.04 -4.04 -3.03
N LYS A 46 15.08 -3.24 -2.85
CA LYS A 46 16.07 -3.45 -1.77
C LYS A 46 15.44 -3.34 -0.37
N ILE A 47 14.57 -2.34 -0.16
CA ILE A 47 13.89 -2.14 1.13
C ILE A 47 12.94 -3.31 1.41
N ILE A 48 12.13 -3.72 0.45
CA ILE A 48 11.21 -4.86 0.58
C ILE A 48 11.98 -6.15 0.91
N ASN A 49 13.06 -6.43 0.20
CA ASN A 49 13.88 -7.61 0.47
C ASN A 49 14.54 -7.56 1.86
N LEU A 50 14.97 -6.39 2.29
CA LEU A 50 15.55 -6.19 3.62
C LEU A 50 14.49 -6.41 4.72
N SER A 51 13.29 -5.86 4.54
CA SER A 51 12.15 -6.03 5.44
C SER A 51 11.81 -7.53 5.62
N LYS A 52 11.68 -8.27 4.53
CA LYS A 52 11.40 -9.72 4.57
C LYS A 52 12.46 -10.51 5.35
N ARG A 53 13.75 -10.22 5.11
CA ARG A 53 14.85 -10.90 5.81
C ARG A 53 14.87 -10.63 7.31
N ASN A 54 14.40 -9.46 7.73
CA ASN A 54 14.36 -9.06 9.14
C ASN A 54 12.97 -9.25 9.78
N LYS A 55 11.99 -9.80 9.04
CA LYS A 55 10.60 -10.00 9.50
C LYS A 55 9.90 -8.70 9.92
N VAL A 56 10.30 -7.57 9.36
CA VAL A 56 9.68 -6.27 9.58
C VAL A 56 8.46 -6.15 8.67
N ILE A 57 7.35 -5.66 9.19
CA ILE A 57 6.13 -5.42 8.41
C ILE A 57 6.38 -4.27 7.44
N ILE A 58 5.89 -4.39 6.22
CA ILE A 58 6.00 -3.34 5.21
C ILE A 58 4.65 -3.08 4.55
N CYS A 59 4.23 -1.82 4.59
CA CYS A 59 2.97 -1.35 4.01
C CYS A 59 3.26 -0.21 3.04
N ALA A 60 2.43 -0.06 2.01
CA ALA A 60 2.67 0.96 1.00
C ALA A 60 1.38 1.61 0.50
N ASP A 61 1.50 2.89 0.17
CA ASP A 61 0.52 3.66 -0.60
C ASP A 61 1.23 4.43 -1.72
N SER A 62 0.51 4.74 -2.78
CA SER A 62 1.05 5.51 -3.91
C SER A 62 0.00 6.47 -4.40
N GLN A 63 0.17 7.74 -4.12
CA GLN A 63 -0.76 8.78 -4.53
C GLN A 63 -0.65 9.06 -6.04
N SER A 64 -1.80 9.25 -6.67
CA SER A 64 -1.90 9.59 -8.10
C SER A 64 -2.64 10.91 -8.31
N SER A 65 -2.48 11.87 -7.41
CA SER A 65 -3.13 13.18 -7.48
C SER A 65 -2.48 14.10 -8.51
N SER A 66 -1.16 14.25 -8.45
CA SER A 66 -0.40 15.15 -9.33
C SER A 66 0.47 14.42 -10.35
N GLN A 67 0.73 13.15 -10.13
CA GLN A 67 1.55 12.28 -10.99
C GLN A 67 0.87 10.93 -11.15
N ILE A 68 1.11 10.25 -12.26
CA ILE A 68 0.59 8.89 -12.48
C ILE A 68 1.45 7.91 -11.68
N GLY A 69 0.89 7.42 -10.57
CA GLY A 69 1.51 6.39 -9.74
C GLY A 69 1.18 4.98 -10.21
N ASN A 70 1.99 4.04 -9.77
CA ASN A 70 1.74 2.61 -9.99
C ASN A 70 1.86 1.85 -8.66
N ILE A 71 0.75 1.68 -7.96
CA ILE A 71 0.73 0.99 -6.66
C ILE A 71 1.15 -0.48 -6.79
N SER A 72 0.96 -1.13 -7.95
CA SER A 72 1.32 -2.53 -8.15
C SER A 72 2.83 -2.80 -8.13
N ARG A 73 3.66 -1.76 -8.19
CA ARG A 73 5.12 -1.86 -8.13
C ARG A 73 5.68 -2.23 -6.74
N PHE A 74 4.88 -2.06 -5.69
CA PHE A 74 5.23 -2.49 -4.34
C PHE A 74 4.93 -3.98 -4.18
N HIS A 75 5.89 -4.82 -4.61
CA HIS A 75 5.69 -6.27 -4.62
C HIS A 75 5.85 -6.89 -3.24
N ASP A 76 5.00 -7.89 -2.94
CA ASP A 76 5.13 -8.74 -1.74
C ASP A 76 5.08 -7.98 -0.40
N VAL A 77 4.38 -6.84 -0.35
CA VAL A 77 4.15 -6.09 0.89
C VAL A 77 3.02 -6.70 1.71
N ASN A 78 2.94 -6.34 2.99
CA ASN A 78 1.89 -6.81 3.87
C ASN A 78 0.54 -6.18 3.53
N LEU A 79 0.52 -4.86 3.30
CA LEU A 79 -0.68 -4.09 3.04
C LEU A 79 -0.46 -3.05 1.95
N LEU A 80 -1.47 -2.88 1.07
CA LEU A 80 -1.62 -1.77 0.14
C LEU A 80 -2.92 -1.04 0.44
N THR A 81 -2.92 0.30 0.33
CA THR A 81 -4.09 1.14 0.60
C THR A 81 -4.47 2.05 -0.59
N PRO A 82 -4.64 1.51 -1.81
CA PRO A 82 -4.96 2.32 -2.98
C PRO A 82 -6.39 2.88 -2.95
N THR A 83 -6.62 3.97 -3.69
CA THR A 83 -7.94 4.33 -4.17
C THR A 83 -8.33 3.43 -5.35
N GLU A 84 -9.63 3.39 -5.68
CA GLU A 84 -10.11 2.68 -6.89
C GLU A 84 -9.38 3.17 -8.14
N ARG A 85 -9.23 4.50 -8.30
CA ARG A 85 -8.52 5.10 -9.44
C ARG A 85 -7.07 4.62 -9.54
N GLU A 86 -6.35 4.58 -8.45
CA GLU A 86 -4.95 4.11 -8.40
C GLU A 86 -4.84 2.62 -8.74
N ALA A 87 -5.78 1.82 -8.25
CA ALA A 87 -5.85 0.39 -8.59
C ALA A 87 -6.10 0.20 -10.09
N ARG A 88 -7.07 0.91 -10.68
CA ARG A 88 -7.39 0.86 -12.11
C ARG A 88 -6.22 1.28 -12.98
N LEU A 89 -5.58 2.40 -12.66
CA LEU A 89 -4.38 2.87 -13.37
C LEU A 89 -3.25 1.84 -13.32
N SER A 90 -3.02 1.24 -12.16
CA SER A 90 -1.92 0.28 -11.96
C SER A 90 -2.07 -1.00 -12.76
N ILE A 91 -3.29 -1.47 -12.98
CA ILE A 91 -3.54 -2.70 -13.76
C ILE A 91 -4.08 -2.41 -15.16
N GLN A 92 -4.23 -1.12 -15.54
CA GLN A 92 -4.74 -0.68 -16.83
C GLN A 92 -6.10 -1.30 -17.17
N ASN A 93 -7.03 -1.27 -16.19
CA ASN A 93 -8.35 -1.86 -16.34
C ASN A 93 -9.43 -0.95 -15.75
N ASN A 94 -10.36 -0.52 -16.62
CA ASN A 94 -11.48 0.37 -16.27
C ASN A 94 -12.84 -0.33 -16.25
N GLU A 95 -12.92 -1.60 -16.67
CA GLU A 95 -14.18 -2.29 -16.92
C GLU A 95 -14.58 -3.27 -15.82
N ASP A 96 -13.59 -3.86 -15.14
CA ASP A 96 -13.85 -4.87 -14.13
C ASP A 96 -14.58 -4.31 -12.91
N GLY A 97 -15.44 -5.14 -12.31
CA GLY A 97 -15.99 -4.88 -10.98
C GLY A 97 -14.91 -4.88 -9.90
N LEU A 98 -15.19 -4.23 -8.76
CA LEU A 98 -14.21 -3.97 -7.71
C LEU A 98 -13.51 -5.24 -7.19
N ILE A 99 -14.24 -6.35 -7.04
CA ILE A 99 -13.66 -7.61 -6.52
C ILE A 99 -12.64 -8.18 -7.50
N VAL A 100 -12.94 -8.15 -8.80
CA VAL A 100 -12.02 -8.61 -9.85
C VAL A 100 -10.80 -7.69 -9.93
N LEU A 101 -11.03 -6.38 -9.85
CA LEU A 101 -10.00 -5.34 -9.85
C LEU A 101 -8.98 -5.58 -8.74
N VAL A 102 -9.44 -5.70 -7.49
CA VAL A 102 -8.53 -5.87 -6.35
C VAL A 102 -7.80 -7.21 -6.38
N GLU A 103 -8.45 -8.29 -6.85
CA GLU A 103 -7.78 -9.58 -6.99
C GLU A 103 -6.71 -9.55 -8.08
N LYS A 104 -6.94 -8.87 -9.21
CA LYS A 104 -5.91 -8.65 -10.24
C LYS A 104 -4.75 -7.83 -9.67
N LEU A 105 -5.04 -6.75 -8.93
CA LEU A 105 -4.01 -5.95 -8.26
C LEU A 105 -3.22 -6.79 -7.26
N ARG A 106 -3.89 -7.57 -6.42
CA ARG A 106 -3.26 -8.45 -5.44
C ARG A 106 -2.33 -9.48 -6.10
N LYS A 107 -2.79 -10.12 -7.17
CA LYS A 107 -1.97 -11.08 -7.93
C LYS A 107 -0.75 -10.41 -8.57
N LYS A 108 -0.92 -9.23 -9.13
CA LYS A 108 0.17 -8.47 -9.77
C LYS A 108 1.20 -8.00 -8.75
N SER A 109 0.76 -7.42 -7.63
CA SER A 109 1.65 -6.93 -6.57
C SER A 109 2.12 -8.02 -5.61
N LYS A 110 1.42 -9.15 -5.53
CA LYS A 110 1.62 -10.20 -4.51
C LYS A 110 1.47 -9.67 -3.08
N ALA A 111 0.74 -8.57 -2.90
CA ALA A 111 0.42 -8.04 -1.58
C ALA A 111 -0.44 -9.04 -0.80
N LYS A 112 -0.26 -9.11 0.52
CA LYS A 112 -1.05 -10.02 1.36
C LYS A 112 -2.47 -9.51 1.55
N LYS A 113 -2.62 -8.20 1.76
CA LYS A 113 -3.90 -7.52 2.03
C LYS A 113 -4.00 -6.24 1.20
N ILE A 114 -5.21 -5.88 0.82
CA ILE A 114 -5.54 -4.61 0.16
C ILE A 114 -6.74 -3.99 0.87
N LEU A 115 -6.63 -2.73 1.24
CA LEU A 115 -7.72 -1.86 1.65
C LEU A 115 -7.97 -0.87 0.51
N LEU A 116 -8.98 -1.11 -0.30
CA LEU A 116 -9.33 -0.24 -1.41
C LEU A 116 -10.20 0.91 -0.93
N LYS A 117 -9.70 2.13 -1.02
CA LYS A 117 -10.41 3.36 -0.64
C LYS A 117 -11.50 3.69 -1.67
N LEU A 118 -12.76 3.79 -1.25
CA LEU A 118 -13.93 4.07 -2.09
C LEU A 118 -14.56 5.44 -1.80
N GLY A 119 -13.86 6.32 -1.10
CA GLY A 119 -14.35 7.63 -0.72
C GLY A 119 -15.59 7.55 0.15
N GLN A 120 -16.68 8.16 -0.30
CA GLN A 120 -17.96 8.16 0.42
C GLN A 120 -18.60 6.77 0.57
N GLU A 121 -18.10 5.78 -0.14
CA GLU A 121 -18.56 4.41 -0.06
C GLU A 121 -17.78 3.56 0.95
N GLY A 122 -16.79 4.15 1.65
CA GLY A 122 -15.99 3.47 2.66
C GLY A 122 -14.80 2.73 2.09
N ILE A 123 -14.56 1.51 2.54
CA ILE A 123 -13.38 0.71 2.23
C ILE A 123 -13.79 -0.70 1.83
N LEU A 124 -13.25 -1.21 0.72
CA LEU A 124 -13.33 -2.61 0.37
C LEU A 124 -12.08 -3.33 0.91
N ILE A 125 -12.32 -4.34 1.72
CA ILE A 125 -11.31 -5.23 2.28
C ILE A 125 -11.07 -6.38 1.32
N HIS A 126 -9.81 -6.69 1.01
CA HIS A 126 -9.47 -7.84 0.20
C HIS A 126 -8.21 -8.53 0.69
N THR A 127 -8.31 -9.81 0.98
CA THR A 127 -7.16 -10.64 1.34
C THR A 127 -7.11 -11.89 0.47
N GLY A 128 -5.88 -12.33 0.14
CA GLY A 128 -5.66 -13.64 -0.45
C GLY A 128 -5.48 -14.69 0.62
N ASN A 129 -6.04 -15.87 0.36
CA ASN A 129 -5.74 -17.13 1.03
C ASN A 129 -5.61 -17.06 2.56
N LEU A 130 -6.73 -17.01 3.26
CA LEU A 130 -6.76 -17.41 4.66
C LEU A 130 -6.40 -18.90 4.72
N LYS A 131 -5.31 -19.22 5.40
CA LYS A 131 -4.72 -20.55 5.58
C LYS A 131 -5.77 -21.67 5.60
N LYS A 132 -5.69 -22.60 4.65
CA LYS A 132 -6.34 -23.89 4.49
C LYS A 132 -7.48 -24.06 3.48
N ASN A 133 -8.20 -23.03 3.03
CA ASN A 133 -9.37 -23.28 2.17
C ASN A 133 -9.37 -22.57 0.80
N ASN A 134 -8.27 -21.96 0.35
CA ASN A 134 -8.21 -21.15 -0.88
C ASN A 134 -9.33 -20.07 -0.99
N LYS A 135 -9.95 -19.69 0.12
CA LYS A 135 -10.99 -18.68 0.11
C LYS A 135 -10.36 -17.29 0.09
N ILE A 136 -10.72 -16.53 -0.92
CA ILE A 136 -10.49 -15.09 -0.98
C ILE A 136 -11.52 -14.46 -0.04
N LEU A 137 -11.08 -13.66 0.92
CA LEU A 137 -11.98 -12.84 1.70
C LEU A 137 -12.08 -11.48 1.06
N THR A 138 -13.28 -11.11 0.66
CA THR A 138 -13.60 -9.75 0.23
C THR A 138 -14.82 -9.29 0.99
N ASP A 139 -14.74 -8.11 1.59
CA ASP A 139 -15.85 -7.52 2.32
C ASP A 139 -15.75 -5.99 2.29
N ARG A 140 -16.74 -5.29 2.85
CA ARG A 140 -16.85 -3.84 2.79
C ARG A 140 -17.22 -3.26 4.14
N ILE A 141 -16.53 -2.18 4.53
CA ILE A 141 -16.91 -1.33 5.65
C ILE A 141 -17.39 0.00 5.09
N GLY A 142 -18.59 0.43 5.53
CA GLY A 142 -19.13 1.74 5.17
C GLY A 142 -18.31 2.89 5.76
N PRO A 143 -18.53 4.14 5.29
CA PRO A 143 -17.83 5.30 5.81
C PRO A 143 -18.26 5.58 7.25
N MET A 144 -17.32 5.93 8.09
CA MET A 144 -17.61 6.33 9.49
C MET A 144 -18.11 7.77 9.59
N ASN A 145 -17.77 8.61 8.63
CA ASN A 145 -18.21 10.00 8.56
C ASN A 145 -18.88 10.26 7.21
N LEU A 146 -20.19 10.53 7.23
CA LEU A 146 -20.99 10.81 6.02
C LEU A 146 -20.84 12.25 5.52
N HIS A 147 -20.32 13.15 6.34
CA HIS A 147 -20.18 14.59 6.04
C HIS A 147 -18.78 15.10 6.39
N PRO A 148 -17.73 14.60 5.74
CA PRO A 148 -16.37 15.05 6.02
C PRO A 148 -16.22 16.54 5.62
N LYS A 149 -15.65 17.34 6.52
CA LYS A 149 -15.37 18.76 6.24
C LYS A 149 -14.06 18.94 5.47
N ASP A 150 -13.07 18.11 5.80
CA ASP A 150 -11.78 18.09 5.16
C ASP A 150 -11.33 16.62 5.01
N ILE A 151 -10.91 16.27 3.80
CA ILE A 151 -10.43 14.93 3.45
C ILE A 151 -8.90 14.89 3.28
N SER A 152 -8.22 16.04 3.47
CA SER A 152 -6.76 16.10 3.35
C SER A 152 -6.10 15.20 4.39
N GLY A 153 -5.17 14.37 3.95
CA GLY A 153 -4.45 13.44 4.83
C GLY A 153 -5.25 12.20 5.27
N ALA A 154 -6.52 12.04 4.86
CA ALA A 154 -7.31 10.86 5.21
C ALA A 154 -6.66 9.56 4.72
N GLY A 155 -6.07 9.58 3.51
CA GLY A 155 -5.33 8.44 2.95
C GLY A 155 -4.09 8.09 3.77
N ASP A 156 -3.30 9.10 4.16
CA ASP A 156 -2.11 8.91 5.00
C ASP A 156 -2.49 8.40 6.39
N CYS A 157 -3.57 8.94 6.97
CA CYS A 157 -4.09 8.47 8.25
C CYS A 157 -4.51 7.00 8.18
N LEU A 158 -5.24 6.60 7.13
CA LEU A 158 -5.61 5.20 6.92
C LEU A 158 -4.37 4.32 6.79
N LEU A 159 -3.37 4.72 5.98
CA LEU A 159 -2.13 3.96 5.83
C LEU A 159 -1.44 3.76 7.19
N VAL A 160 -1.29 4.82 7.98
CA VAL A 160 -0.61 4.75 9.29
C VAL A 160 -1.39 3.88 10.27
N ALA A 161 -2.69 4.15 10.47
CA ALA A 161 -3.52 3.44 11.44
C ALA A 161 -3.61 1.95 11.11
N SER A 162 -3.92 1.61 9.86
CA SER A 162 -4.00 0.20 9.42
C SER A 162 -2.66 -0.51 9.50
N SER A 163 -1.54 0.18 9.24
CA SER A 163 -0.21 -0.42 9.36
C SER A 163 0.19 -0.69 10.81
N LEU A 164 -0.19 0.16 11.75
CA LEU A 164 0.02 -0.07 13.19
C LEU A 164 -0.83 -1.24 13.67
N SER A 165 -2.06 -1.37 13.18
CA SER A 165 -2.93 -2.53 13.44
C SER A 165 -2.31 -3.84 12.93
N GLU A 166 -1.64 -3.80 11.74
CA GLU A 166 -0.90 -4.95 11.22
C GLU A 166 0.25 -5.38 12.17
N VAL A 167 0.97 -4.41 12.75
CA VAL A 167 2.05 -4.70 13.73
C VAL A 167 1.47 -5.31 15.01
N SER A 168 0.29 -4.89 15.41
CA SER A 168 -0.43 -5.39 16.59
C SER A 168 -1.12 -6.74 16.33
N GLU A 169 -0.87 -7.37 15.18
CA GLU A 169 -1.47 -8.65 14.77
C GLU A 169 -3.02 -8.61 14.70
N ALA A 170 -3.59 -7.43 14.49
CA ALA A 170 -5.02 -7.24 14.33
C ALA A 170 -5.55 -8.04 13.13
N ASN A 171 -6.77 -8.53 13.24
CA ASN A 171 -7.42 -9.13 12.08
C ASN A 171 -7.75 -8.06 11.03
N ILE A 172 -8.06 -8.48 9.80
CA ILE A 172 -8.24 -7.53 8.69
C ILE A 172 -9.43 -6.58 8.91
N TRP A 173 -10.44 -6.98 9.67
CA TRP A 173 -11.59 -6.15 10.02
C TRP A 173 -11.19 -5.04 10.99
N GLU A 174 -10.45 -5.39 12.04
CA GLU A 174 -9.89 -4.42 12.99
C GLU A 174 -8.90 -3.47 12.30
N THR A 175 -8.16 -3.98 11.31
CA THR A 175 -7.24 -3.17 10.50
C THR A 175 -7.98 -2.15 9.62
N ALA A 176 -9.19 -2.46 9.17
CA ALA A 176 -9.96 -1.61 8.27
C ALA A 176 -10.92 -0.66 9.00
N PHE A 177 -11.24 -0.94 10.26
CA PHE A 177 -12.06 -0.10 11.13
C PHE A 177 -11.25 1.02 11.77
#